data_8f875ba5e251dec3fe687fcaa266be96
#
_entry.id   8f875ba5e251dec3fe687fcaa266be96
#
_cell.length_a   1.000
_cell.length_b   1.000
_cell.length_c   1.000
_cell.angle_alpha   90.00
_cell.angle_beta   90.00
_cell.angle_gamma   90.00
#
_symmetry.space_group_name_H-M   'P 1'
#
loop_
_entity.id
_entity.type
_entity.pdbx_description
1 polymer ?
#
loop_
_entity_poly.entity_id
_entity_poly.type
_entity_poly.pdbx_seq_one_letter_code
_entity_poly.pdbx_strand_id
1 'polypeptide(L)'
;MRIDMVTIFPEMFAGPFGDSITKRAVDNGILDIHFTNFRDFAEDKHHHVDDSPFGGGAGMVLKPEPMYKAVRDVLARTEEYADNRRVLIMDPSGPAFNQAKAKELAGYDQLVFICGHYEGFDARIYKLADEAISLGDFILTGGELPAMVITDAVSRMLPGVLGHEDSAPTDSFYAGLLEFPQYTRPREFEGMAVPEVLLNGDHAKIAQWRREQSLLVTKKYRPDLLDKAELSDKDKKFLADNE
;
A
#
# COMPACT_ATOMS: atom_id res chain seq x y z
N MET A 1 3.91 6.45 13.09
CA MET A 1 4.73 5.59 12.19
C MET A 1 5.70 6.46 11.42
N ARG A 2 6.98 6.10 11.43
CA ARG A 2 8.00 6.75 10.60
C ARG A 2 8.10 6.07 9.24
N ILE A 3 8.30 6.85 8.16
CA ILE A 3 8.48 6.36 6.80
C ILE A 3 9.66 7.07 6.16
N ASP A 4 10.67 6.31 5.74
CA ASP A 4 11.85 6.82 5.05
C ASP A 4 11.85 6.34 3.59
N MET A 5 11.91 7.28 2.65
CA MET A 5 12.00 7.03 1.21
C MET A 5 13.43 7.25 0.73
N VAL A 6 14.13 6.21 0.33
CA VAL A 6 15.45 6.30 -0.30
C VAL A 6 15.25 6.30 -1.82
N THR A 7 15.41 7.46 -2.46
CA THR A 7 15.03 7.74 -3.86
C THR A 7 15.98 8.76 -4.51
N ILE A 8 16.02 8.84 -5.82
CA ILE A 8 16.68 9.95 -6.54
C ILE A 8 15.70 11.07 -6.93
N PHE A 9 14.40 10.87 -6.70
CA PHE A 9 13.35 11.81 -7.08
C PHE A 9 12.41 12.17 -5.91
N PRO A 10 12.91 12.78 -4.83
CA PRO A 10 12.10 13.14 -3.67
C PRO A 10 10.90 14.02 -4.02
N GLU A 11 11.02 14.88 -5.03
CA GLU A 11 9.96 15.79 -5.46
C GLU A 11 8.72 15.07 -6.04
N MET A 12 8.85 13.80 -6.49
CA MET A 12 7.72 13.03 -6.98
C MET A 12 6.66 12.79 -5.91
N PHE A 13 7.04 12.81 -4.64
CA PHE A 13 6.14 12.51 -3.51
C PHE A 13 5.31 13.73 -3.06
N ALA A 14 5.66 14.93 -3.48
CA ALA A 14 5.06 16.17 -3.00
C ALA A 14 3.55 16.25 -3.22
N GLY A 15 3.05 15.79 -4.39
CA GLY A 15 1.63 15.78 -4.70
C GLY A 15 0.83 14.81 -3.81
N PRO A 16 1.09 13.48 -3.89
CA PRO A 16 0.32 12.49 -3.15
C PRO A 16 0.36 12.65 -1.62
N PHE A 17 1.48 13.14 -1.07
CA PHE A 17 1.64 13.31 0.38
C PHE A 17 1.34 14.73 0.85
N GLY A 18 1.19 15.68 -0.07
CA GLY A 18 0.93 17.09 0.21
C GLY A 18 -0.54 17.46 0.35
N ASP A 19 -1.48 16.51 0.23
CA ASP A 19 -2.92 16.79 0.27
C ASP A 19 -3.73 15.67 0.91
N SER A 20 -5.04 15.93 1.15
CA SER A 20 -6.06 14.97 1.58
C SER A 20 -5.74 14.25 2.90
N ILE A 21 -5.98 12.95 2.96
CA ILE A 21 -5.88 12.11 4.17
C ILE A 21 -4.43 11.98 4.62
N THR A 22 -3.49 11.74 3.69
CA THR A 22 -2.07 11.56 4.01
C THR A 22 -1.49 12.83 4.62
N LYS A 23 -1.78 14.01 4.01
CA LYS A 23 -1.37 15.29 4.60
C LYS A 23 -1.88 15.47 6.02
N ARG A 24 -3.17 15.19 6.28
CA ARG A 24 -3.74 15.29 7.64
C ARG A 24 -3.07 14.35 8.63
N ALA A 25 -2.72 13.12 8.19
CA ALA A 25 -2.01 12.17 9.03
C ALA A 25 -0.61 12.68 9.40
N VAL A 26 0.09 13.35 8.48
CA VAL A 26 1.38 14.02 8.75
C VAL A 26 1.18 15.21 9.68
N ASP A 27 0.23 16.11 9.39
CA ASP A 27 -0.05 17.30 10.21
C ASP A 27 -0.44 16.93 11.66
N ASN A 28 -1.08 15.78 11.86
CA ASN A 28 -1.46 15.24 13.17
C ASN A 28 -0.36 14.41 13.84
N GLY A 29 0.81 14.24 13.23
CA GLY A 29 1.92 13.47 13.78
C GLY A 29 1.71 11.95 13.80
N ILE A 30 0.72 11.43 13.07
CA ILE A 30 0.49 9.98 12.94
C ILE A 30 1.50 9.38 11.95
N LEU A 31 1.80 10.11 10.87
CA LEU A 31 2.86 9.79 9.91
C LEU A 31 3.99 10.81 10.03
N ASP A 32 5.23 10.32 9.94
CA ASP A 32 6.45 11.12 9.88
C ASP A 32 7.26 10.66 8.67
N ILE A 33 7.18 11.41 7.55
CA ILE A 33 7.70 11.01 6.24
C ILE A 33 8.99 11.76 5.93
N HIS A 34 10.05 11.01 5.64
CA HIS A 34 11.38 11.51 5.33
C HIS A 34 11.88 11.04 3.98
N PHE A 35 12.67 11.89 3.33
CA PHE A 35 13.26 11.58 2.03
C PHE A 35 14.79 11.63 2.12
N THR A 36 15.44 10.65 1.53
CA THR A 36 16.90 10.58 1.41
C THR A 36 17.25 10.40 -0.05
N ASN A 37 17.86 11.41 -0.65
CA ASN A 37 18.35 11.31 -2.02
C ASN A 37 19.69 10.57 -2.03
N PHE A 38 19.71 9.33 -2.54
CA PHE A 38 20.96 8.57 -2.55
C PHE A 38 22.00 9.12 -3.52
N ARG A 39 21.65 10.06 -4.41
CA ARG A 39 22.61 10.81 -5.23
C ARG A 39 23.58 11.64 -4.38
N ASP A 40 23.14 12.12 -3.22
CA ASP A 40 23.98 12.94 -2.33
C ASP A 40 25.12 12.11 -1.69
N PHE A 41 25.05 10.79 -1.79
CA PHE A 41 26.05 9.84 -1.31
C PHE A 41 27.02 9.35 -2.39
N ALA A 42 26.89 9.84 -3.64
CA ALA A 42 27.85 9.55 -4.70
C ALA A 42 29.10 10.42 -4.51
N GLU A 43 30.28 9.80 -4.58
CA GLU A 43 31.57 10.46 -4.27
C GLU A 43 32.25 11.08 -5.49
N ASP A 44 31.81 10.70 -6.69
CA ASP A 44 32.40 11.25 -7.91
C ASP A 44 31.90 12.69 -8.16
N LYS A 45 32.70 13.47 -8.91
CA LYS A 45 32.43 14.88 -9.21
C LYS A 45 31.08 15.16 -9.85
N HIS A 46 30.48 14.17 -10.51
CA HIS A 46 29.23 14.30 -11.26
C HIS A 46 28.06 13.62 -10.55
N HIS A 47 28.28 13.06 -9.36
CA HIS A 47 27.29 12.36 -8.56
C HIS A 47 26.54 11.27 -9.35
N HIS A 48 27.30 10.42 -10.08
CA HIS A 48 26.72 9.31 -10.84
C HIS A 48 26.22 8.22 -9.89
N VAL A 49 24.95 7.86 -10.04
CA VAL A 49 24.29 6.81 -9.24
C VAL A 49 24.07 5.52 -10.02
N ASP A 50 24.41 5.51 -11.30
CA ASP A 50 24.19 4.43 -12.25
C ASP A 50 25.44 4.21 -13.10
N ASP A 51 25.53 3.03 -13.74
CA ASP A 51 26.61 2.67 -14.65
C ASP A 51 26.14 1.57 -15.63
N SER A 52 26.91 1.34 -16.67
CA SER A 52 26.65 0.27 -17.65
C SER A 52 26.72 -1.11 -16.99
N PRO A 53 25.79 -2.03 -17.31
CA PRO A 53 25.80 -3.37 -16.73
C PRO A 53 27.01 -4.19 -17.18
N PHE A 54 27.61 -4.94 -16.26
CA PHE A 54 28.59 -5.96 -16.63
C PHE A 54 27.96 -7.01 -17.56
N GLY A 55 28.69 -7.41 -18.58
CA GLY A 55 28.18 -8.31 -19.62
C GLY A 55 27.52 -7.59 -20.78
N GLY A 56 27.38 -6.26 -20.72
CA GLY A 56 26.69 -5.45 -21.74
C GLY A 56 25.17 -5.51 -21.60
N GLY A 57 24.48 -4.78 -22.44
CA GLY A 57 23.03 -4.64 -22.44
C GLY A 57 22.59 -3.20 -22.68
N ALA A 58 21.29 -3.00 -22.84
CA ALA A 58 20.71 -1.65 -22.94
C ALA A 58 20.52 -1.05 -21.56
N GLY A 59 20.55 0.29 -21.48
CA GLY A 59 20.26 1.03 -20.27
C GLY A 59 21.37 1.04 -19.23
N MET A 60 21.03 1.50 -18.03
CA MET A 60 21.96 1.72 -16.90
C MET A 60 21.42 1.01 -15.65
N VAL A 61 22.32 0.59 -14.77
CA VAL A 61 22.01 -0.12 -13.53
C VAL A 61 22.45 0.75 -12.34
N LEU A 62 21.62 0.83 -11.31
CA LEU A 62 21.93 1.59 -10.10
C LEU A 62 23.13 0.99 -9.36
N LYS A 63 24.10 1.83 -9.06
CA LYS A 63 25.35 1.48 -8.37
C LYS A 63 25.11 1.13 -6.91
N PRO A 64 25.82 0.13 -6.35
CA PRO A 64 25.63 -0.26 -4.96
C PRO A 64 26.16 0.77 -3.97
N GLU A 65 27.28 1.49 -4.25
CA GLU A 65 27.93 2.35 -3.26
C GLU A 65 27.03 3.49 -2.75
N PRO A 66 26.42 4.33 -3.62
CA PRO A 66 25.54 5.42 -3.14
C PRO A 66 24.35 4.88 -2.37
N MET A 67 23.74 3.78 -2.85
CA MET A 67 22.58 3.17 -2.21
C MET A 67 22.93 2.60 -0.81
N TYR A 68 24.05 1.87 -0.71
CA TYR A 68 24.51 1.33 0.57
C TYR A 68 24.78 2.43 1.60
N LYS A 69 25.41 3.53 1.18
CA LYS A 69 25.69 4.67 2.06
C LYS A 69 24.39 5.34 2.52
N ALA A 70 23.48 5.61 1.60
CA ALA A 70 22.20 6.25 1.91
C ALA A 70 21.34 5.40 2.85
N VAL A 71 21.18 4.10 2.58
CA VAL A 71 20.40 3.21 3.45
C VAL A 71 21.05 3.09 4.82
N ARG A 72 22.37 2.89 4.91
CA ARG A 72 23.07 2.82 6.18
C ARG A 72 22.98 4.10 7.00
N ASP A 73 23.02 5.25 6.36
CA ASP A 73 22.80 6.54 7.02
C ASP A 73 21.39 6.64 7.61
N VAL A 74 20.34 6.25 6.83
CA VAL A 74 18.98 6.18 7.33
C VAL A 74 18.89 5.27 8.54
N LEU A 75 19.43 4.05 8.46
CA LEU A 75 19.38 3.07 9.55
C LEU A 75 20.12 3.53 10.80
N ALA A 76 21.26 4.20 10.64
CA ALA A 76 22.07 4.71 11.76
C ALA A 76 21.40 5.88 12.50
N ARG A 77 20.79 6.82 11.75
CA ARG A 77 20.10 7.98 12.36
C ARG A 77 18.72 7.64 12.95
N THR A 78 18.24 6.42 12.75
CA THR A 78 16.96 5.90 13.24
C THR A 78 17.13 4.59 14.03
N GLU A 79 18.22 4.49 14.78
CA GLU A 79 18.56 3.28 15.56
C GLU A 79 17.50 2.93 16.59
N GLU A 80 16.75 3.93 17.09
CA GLU A 80 15.65 3.75 18.02
C GLU A 80 14.50 2.87 17.47
N TYR A 81 14.40 2.72 16.14
CA TYR A 81 13.41 1.86 15.48
C TYR A 81 13.94 0.46 15.12
N ALA A 82 15.20 0.13 15.45
CA ALA A 82 15.88 -1.09 14.98
C ALA A 82 15.10 -2.38 15.27
N ASP A 83 14.43 -2.46 16.42
CA ASP A 83 13.70 -3.65 16.86
C ASP A 83 12.34 -3.84 16.15
N ASN A 84 11.77 -2.78 15.57
CA ASN A 84 10.45 -2.83 14.92
C ASN A 84 10.42 -2.00 13.62
N ARG A 85 11.38 -2.25 12.75
CA ARG A 85 11.47 -1.63 11.42
C ARG A 85 11.43 -2.68 10.31
N ARG A 86 11.04 -2.25 9.11
CA ARG A 86 11.06 -3.09 7.91
C ARG A 86 11.67 -2.32 6.74
N VAL A 87 12.68 -2.90 6.11
CA VAL A 87 13.32 -2.34 4.91
C VAL A 87 12.78 -3.05 3.68
N LEU A 88 12.18 -2.30 2.78
CA LEU A 88 11.44 -2.79 1.62
C LEU A 88 12.11 -2.31 0.33
N ILE A 89 12.32 -3.21 -0.62
CA ILE A 89 12.76 -2.85 -1.96
C ILE A 89 11.60 -2.99 -2.95
N MET A 90 11.36 -1.94 -3.72
CA MET A 90 10.31 -1.94 -4.74
C MET A 90 10.82 -2.64 -5.98
N ASP A 91 10.39 -3.86 -6.22
CA ASP A 91 10.91 -4.70 -7.30
C ASP A 91 9.87 -5.71 -7.80
N PRO A 92 9.77 -5.95 -9.14
CA PRO A 92 8.83 -6.92 -9.71
C PRO A 92 9.02 -8.37 -9.24
N SER A 93 10.21 -8.74 -8.75
CA SER A 93 10.49 -10.09 -8.25
C SER A 93 9.85 -10.40 -6.90
N GLY A 94 9.37 -9.37 -6.19
CA GLY A 94 8.68 -9.54 -4.92
C GLY A 94 7.26 -10.09 -5.06
N PRO A 95 6.67 -10.64 -4.00
CA PRO A 95 5.25 -11.00 -3.98
C PRO A 95 4.38 -9.76 -4.18
N ALA A 96 3.21 -9.98 -4.83
CA ALA A 96 2.26 -8.91 -5.08
C ALA A 96 1.67 -8.38 -3.76
N PHE A 97 1.70 -7.05 -3.61
CA PHE A 97 1.11 -6.34 -2.46
C PHE A 97 -0.40 -6.55 -2.39
N ASN A 98 -0.92 -6.70 -1.19
CA ASN A 98 -2.35 -6.85 -0.92
C ASN A 98 -2.71 -6.31 0.47
N GLN A 99 -4.02 -6.34 0.81
CA GLN A 99 -4.53 -5.80 2.08
C GLN A 99 -3.95 -6.52 3.32
N ALA A 100 -3.65 -7.81 3.24
CA ALA A 100 -3.03 -8.53 4.34
C ALA A 100 -1.61 -8.02 4.61
N LYS A 101 -0.83 -7.76 3.55
CA LYS A 101 0.50 -7.14 3.67
C LYS A 101 0.40 -5.70 4.18
N ALA A 102 -0.61 -4.91 3.77
CA ALA A 102 -0.81 -3.57 4.34
C ALA A 102 -1.04 -3.60 5.86
N LYS A 103 -1.85 -4.56 6.35
CA LYS A 103 -2.07 -4.77 7.79
C LYS A 103 -0.80 -5.19 8.52
N GLU A 104 -0.02 -6.10 7.93
CA GLU A 104 1.26 -6.54 8.49
C GLU A 104 2.22 -5.35 8.62
N LEU A 105 2.38 -4.57 7.55
CA LEU A 105 3.29 -3.42 7.54
C LEU A 105 2.84 -2.30 8.48
N ALA A 106 1.56 -2.15 8.74
CA ALA A 106 1.04 -1.19 9.71
C ALA A 106 1.43 -1.51 11.17
N GLY A 107 1.92 -2.72 11.44
CA GLY A 107 2.44 -3.12 12.75
C GLY A 107 3.88 -2.70 13.05
N TYR A 108 4.60 -2.15 12.06
CA TYR A 108 5.95 -1.63 12.26
C TYR A 108 5.96 -0.17 12.70
N ASP A 109 6.97 0.22 13.47
CA ASP A 109 7.16 1.62 13.87
C ASP A 109 7.85 2.43 12.77
N GLN A 110 8.68 1.75 11.94
CA GLN A 110 9.36 2.35 10.80
C GLN A 110 9.30 1.45 9.56
N LEU A 111 9.01 2.08 8.41
CA LEU A 111 9.19 1.49 7.08
C LEU A 111 10.25 2.28 6.32
N VAL A 112 11.20 1.58 5.72
CA VAL A 112 12.22 2.17 4.84
C VAL A 112 12.01 1.61 3.45
N PHE A 113 11.71 2.48 2.47
CA PHE A 113 11.49 2.11 1.08
C PHE A 113 12.72 2.41 0.24
N ILE A 114 13.25 1.40 -0.45
CA ILE A 114 14.32 1.54 -1.44
C ILE A 114 13.66 1.62 -2.82
N CYS A 115 13.67 2.82 -3.42
CA CYS A 115 13.07 3.10 -4.72
C CYS A 115 14.14 3.04 -5.81
N GLY A 116 13.99 2.11 -6.74
CA GLY A 116 14.86 1.97 -7.91
C GLY A 116 14.38 2.77 -9.09
N HIS A 117 15.25 2.85 -10.11
CA HIS A 117 14.98 3.46 -11.40
C HIS A 117 15.84 2.79 -12.48
N TYR A 118 15.77 3.26 -13.74
CA TYR A 118 16.53 2.72 -14.86
C TYR A 118 16.24 1.24 -15.13
N GLU A 119 17.26 0.41 -15.43
CA GLU A 119 17.12 -1.04 -15.62
C GLU A 119 17.09 -1.84 -14.30
N GLY A 120 17.06 -1.13 -13.16
CA GLY A 120 17.01 -1.73 -11.83
C GLY A 120 18.30 -1.57 -11.05
N PHE A 121 18.48 -2.44 -10.08
CA PHE A 121 19.54 -2.39 -9.08
C PHE A 121 20.70 -3.33 -9.40
N ASP A 122 21.92 -2.93 -9.03
CA ASP A 122 22.97 -3.93 -8.82
C ASP A 122 22.46 -4.99 -7.81
N ALA A 123 22.65 -6.27 -8.15
CA ALA A 123 22.10 -7.39 -7.38
C ALA A 123 22.53 -7.40 -5.89
N ARG A 124 23.62 -6.73 -5.56
CA ARG A 124 24.12 -6.62 -4.18
C ARG A 124 23.22 -5.74 -3.31
N ILE A 125 22.45 -4.81 -3.90
CA ILE A 125 21.54 -3.90 -3.19
C ILE A 125 20.41 -4.66 -2.48
N TYR A 126 19.96 -5.77 -3.04
CA TYR A 126 18.91 -6.60 -2.42
C TYR A 126 19.28 -7.12 -1.00
N LYS A 127 20.56 -7.15 -0.67
CA LYS A 127 21.02 -7.53 0.69
C LYS A 127 20.73 -6.46 1.75
N LEU A 128 20.34 -5.26 1.36
CA LEU A 128 19.95 -4.18 2.27
C LEU A 128 18.49 -4.29 2.72
N ALA A 129 17.66 -4.99 1.94
CA ALA A 129 16.24 -5.10 2.20
C ALA A 129 15.93 -6.40 2.96
N ASP A 130 14.90 -6.33 3.81
CA ASP A 130 14.30 -7.50 4.44
C ASP A 130 13.43 -8.27 3.46
N GLU A 131 12.77 -7.56 2.53
CA GLU A 131 11.94 -8.15 1.49
C GLU A 131 11.77 -7.24 0.27
N ALA A 132 11.48 -7.87 -0.88
CA ALA A 132 11.02 -7.19 -2.07
C ALA A 132 9.49 -7.19 -2.14
N ILE A 133 8.89 -6.12 -2.67
CA ILE A 133 7.43 -6.04 -2.88
C ILE A 133 7.15 -5.56 -4.30
N SER A 134 6.22 -6.24 -4.98
CA SER A 134 5.65 -5.86 -6.27
C SER A 134 4.23 -5.32 -6.12
N LEU A 135 3.77 -4.47 -7.04
CA LEU A 135 2.34 -4.11 -7.15
C LEU A 135 1.55 -5.08 -8.05
N GLY A 136 2.25 -5.89 -8.86
CA GLY A 136 1.63 -6.82 -9.80
C GLY A 136 2.51 -7.06 -11.02
N ASP A 137 2.01 -7.83 -11.99
CA ASP A 137 2.73 -8.29 -13.16
C ASP A 137 2.77 -7.21 -14.27
N PHE A 138 3.38 -6.07 -13.98
CA PHE A 138 3.62 -4.97 -14.91
C PHE A 138 4.83 -4.16 -14.48
N ILE A 139 5.43 -3.44 -15.43
CA ILE A 139 6.64 -2.66 -15.20
C ILE A 139 6.29 -1.17 -15.06
N LEU A 140 6.88 -0.53 -14.06
CA LEU A 140 6.88 0.92 -13.85
C LEU A 140 8.27 1.49 -14.08
N THR A 141 8.37 2.81 -14.28
CA THR A 141 9.65 3.49 -14.52
C THR A 141 10.54 3.59 -13.29
N GLY A 142 9.96 3.40 -12.09
CA GLY A 142 10.71 3.47 -10.82
C GLY A 142 9.90 2.95 -9.63
N GLY A 143 10.54 2.88 -8.48
CA GLY A 143 9.97 2.40 -7.23
C GLY A 143 9.16 3.44 -6.45
N GLU A 144 9.17 4.70 -6.88
CA GLU A 144 8.50 5.80 -6.19
C GLU A 144 6.97 5.63 -6.16
N LEU A 145 6.35 5.33 -7.30
CA LEU A 145 4.90 5.08 -7.38
C LEU A 145 4.47 3.88 -6.52
N PRO A 146 5.13 2.71 -6.59
CA PRO A 146 4.85 1.61 -5.65
C PRO A 146 4.95 2.01 -4.19
N ALA A 147 6.00 2.73 -3.80
CA ALA A 147 6.19 3.18 -2.43
C ALA A 147 5.05 4.12 -1.97
N MET A 148 4.58 5.02 -2.85
CA MET A 148 3.42 5.89 -2.57
C MET A 148 2.13 5.08 -2.36
N VAL A 149 1.85 4.12 -3.24
CA VAL A 149 0.64 3.26 -3.15
C VAL A 149 0.66 2.43 -1.86
N ILE A 150 1.79 1.83 -1.52
CA ILE A 150 1.95 1.03 -0.31
C ILE A 150 1.79 1.92 0.93
N THR A 151 2.41 3.10 0.93
CA THR A 151 2.31 4.07 2.03
C THR A 151 0.85 4.50 2.26
N ASP A 152 0.10 4.82 1.19
CA ASP A 152 -1.31 5.17 1.31
C ASP A 152 -2.12 4.01 1.92
N ALA A 153 -1.98 2.80 1.38
CA ALA A 153 -2.69 1.63 1.86
C ALA A 153 -2.35 1.27 3.32
N VAL A 154 -1.07 1.38 3.72
CA VAL A 154 -0.62 1.14 5.11
C VAL A 154 -1.15 2.22 6.04
N SER A 155 -1.09 3.49 5.61
CA SER A 155 -1.54 4.61 6.45
C SER A 155 -3.01 4.51 6.84
N ARG A 156 -3.87 4.00 5.96
CA ARG A 156 -5.29 3.73 6.23
C ARG A 156 -5.53 2.70 7.35
N MET A 157 -4.55 1.87 7.66
CA MET A 157 -4.61 0.87 8.75
C MET A 157 -4.24 1.47 10.10
N LEU A 158 -3.66 2.68 10.13
CA LEU A 158 -3.23 3.32 11.37
C LEU A 158 -4.41 4.02 12.07
N PRO A 159 -4.53 3.89 13.41
CA PRO A 159 -5.55 4.61 14.17
C PRO A 159 -5.49 6.12 13.95
N GLY A 160 -6.65 6.75 13.76
CA GLY A 160 -6.77 8.21 13.63
C GLY A 160 -6.47 8.79 12.25
N VAL A 161 -6.05 7.98 11.26
CA VAL A 161 -5.85 8.43 9.87
C VAL A 161 -7.18 8.61 9.16
N LEU A 162 -8.10 7.64 9.30
CA LEU A 162 -9.47 7.76 8.77
C LEU A 162 -10.38 8.47 9.76
N GLY A 163 -11.39 9.18 9.23
CA GLY A 163 -12.31 9.98 10.05
C GLY A 163 -13.23 9.18 10.96
N HIS A 164 -13.41 7.88 10.69
CA HIS A 164 -14.17 6.94 11.51
C HIS A 164 -13.39 5.64 11.67
N GLU A 165 -13.28 5.14 12.90
CA GLU A 165 -12.56 3.90 13.20
C GLU A 165 -13.14 2.67 12.49
N ASP A 166 -14.44 2.67 12.21
CA ASP A 166 -15.14 1.61 11.51
C ASP A 166 -14.96 1.64 9.97
N SER A 167 -14.29 2.65 9.40
CA SER A 167 -14.17 2.78 7.95
C SER A 167 -13.29 1.69 7.35
N ALA A 168 -12.10 1.44 7.90
CA ALA A 168 -11.20 0.42 7.39
C ALA A 168 -11.75 -1.01 7.52
N PRO A 169 -12.40 -1.42 8.64
CA PRO A 169 -13.00 -2.76 8.78
C PRO A 169 -14.08 -3.10 7.76
N THR A 170 -14.78 -2.10 7.20
CA THR A 170 -15.84 -2.30 6.20
C THR A 170 -15.36 -2.24 4.76
N ASP A 171 -14.13 -1.77 4.53
CA ASP A 171 -13.55 -1.69 3.19
C ASP A 171 -13.38 -3.09 2.54
N SER A 172 -13.40 -3.12 1.22
CA SER A 172 -13.07 -4.31 0.43
C SER A 172 -11.74 -4.92 0.87
N PHE A 173 -11.67 -6.25 0.89
CA PHE A 173 -10.50 -7.06 1.26
C PHE A 173 -10.13 -7.05 2.76
N TYR A 174 -10.64 -6.13 3.57
CA TYR A 174 -10.29 -6.09 4.99
C TYR A 174 -10.67 -7.36 5.74
N ALA A 175 -11.91 -7.84 5.51
CA ALA A 175 -12.44 -9.12 6.02
C ALA A 175 -12.50 -10.22 4.94
N GLY A 176 -11.73 -10.08 3.86
CA GLY A 176 -11.62 -11.07 2.79
C GLY A 176 -12.71 -11.02 1.72
N LEU A 177 -13.67 -10.12 1.81
CA LEU A 177 -14.74 -9.92 0.81
C LEU A 177 -14.64 -8.54 0.16
N LEU A 178 -15.37 -8.33 -0.92
CA LEU A 178 -15.64 -6.99 -1.45
C LEU A 178 -16.71 -6.30 -0.61
N GLU A 179 -16.64 -4.97 -0.55
CA GLU A 179 -17.63 -4.14 0.13
C GLU A 179 -18.99 -4.22 -0.58
N PHE A 180 -20.06 -3.99 0.20
CA PHE A 180 -21.42 -3.86 -0.31
C PHE A 180 -21.64 -2.55 -1.07
N PRO A 181 -22.68 -2.45 -1.95
CA PRO A 181 -22.99 -1.22 -2.67
C PRO A 181 -23.37 -0.08 -1.73
N GLN A 182 -22.78 1.08 -1.91
CA GLN A 182 -23.07 2.29 -1.15
C GLN A 182 -24.10 3.16 -1.88
N TYR A 183 -24.99 3.79 -1.12
CA TYR A 183 -26.01 4.70 -1.63
C TYR A 183 -25.98 6.02 -0.86
N THR A 184 -26.22 7.13 -1.58
CA THR A 184 -26.37 8.47 -1.01
C THR A 184 -27.58 9.19 -1.60
N ARG A 185 -27.80 10.43 -1.21
CA ARG A 185 -28.87 11.29 -1.75
C ARG A 185 -28.62 11.63 -3.23
N PRO A 186 -29.69 11.75 -4.03
CA PRO A 186 -31.12 11.65 -3.72
C PRO A 186 -31.59 10.19 -3.51
N ARG A 187 -32.79 9.99 -2.93
CA ARG A 187 -33.36 8.65 -2.70
C ARG A 187 -33.73 7.91 -4.00
N GLU A 188 -33.99 8.66 -5.06
CA GLU A 188 -34.26 8.16 -6.40
C GLU A 188 -33.49 8.99 -7.41
N PHE A 189 -32.83 8.34 -8.36
CA PHE A 189 -32.09 8.96 -9.43
C PHE A 189 -32.27 8.14 -10.71
N GLU A 190 -32.77 8.76 -11.76
CA GLU A 190 -33.04 8.14 -13.09
C GLU A 190 -33.88 6.84 -12.99
N GLY A 191 -34.89 6.83 -12.12
CA GLY A 191 -35.77 5.68 -11.89
C GLY A 191 -35.14 4.58 -11.03
N MET A 192 -33.93 4.76 -10.51
CA MET A 192 -33.25 3.86 -9.60
C MET A 192 -33.42 4.33 -8.16
N ALA A 193 -34.08 3.53 -7.32
CA ALA A 193 -34.33 3.85 -5.93
C ALA A 193 -33.28 3.24 -4.99
N VAL A 194 -32.99 3.93 -3.89
CA VAL A 194 -32.23 3.36 -2.76
C VAL A 194 -33.04 2.20 -2.15
N PRO A 195 -32.43 1.05 -1.83
CA PRO A 195 -33.11 -0.06 -1.18
C PRO A 195 -33.81 0.36 0.12
N GLU A 196 -35.09 -0.02 0.25
CA GLU A 196 -35.95 0.33 1.38
C GLU A 196 -35.36 -0.04 2.75
N VAL A 197 -34.61 -1.17 2.82
CA VAL A 197 -33.94 -1.62 4.04
C VAL A 197 -32.96 -0.59 4.61
N LEU A 198 -32.34 0.24 3.74
CA LEU A 198 -31.40 1.29 4.14
C LEU A 198 -32.10 2.57 4.67
N LEU A 199 -33.42 2.67 4.49
CA LEU A 199 -34.20 3.84 4.84
C LEU A 199 -35.02 3.68 6.15
N ASN A 200 -35.14 2.46 6.66
CA ASN A 200 -36.04 2.14 7.77
C ASN A 200 -35.42 2.28 9.18
N GLY A 201 -34.10 2.50 9.29
CA GLY A 201 -33.40 2.67 10.56
C GLY A 201 -33.22 1.37 11.39
N ASP A 202 -33.59 0.19 10.85
CA ASP A 202 -33.36 -1.11 11.48
C ASP A 202 -31.91 -1.55 11.26
N HIS A 203 -31.02 -1.21 12.20
CA HIS A 203 -29.59 -1.51 12.08
C HIS A 203 -29.28 -3.00 11.90
N ALA A 204 -30.08 -3.89 12.49
CA ALA A 204 -29.85 -5.33 12.34
C ALA A 204 -30.16 -5.81 10.91
N LYS A 205 -31.26 -5.34 10.33
CA LYS A 205 -31.60 -5.63 8.93
C LYS A 205 -30.62 -4.98 7.95
N ILE A 206 -30.17 -3.75 8.24
CA ILE A 206 -29.15 -3.06 7.43
C ILE A 206 -27.84 -3.85 7.45
N ALA A 207 -27.37 -4.30 8.61
CA ALA A 207 -26.15 -5.10 8.75
C ALA A 207 -26.25 -6.43 7.99
N GLN A 208 -27.39 -7.11 8.09
CA GLN A 208 -27.65 -8.34 7.34
C GLN A 208 -27.65 -8.10 5.84
N TRP A 209 -28.35 -7.08 5.36
CA TRP A 209 -28.39 -6.71 3.94
C TRP A 209 -27.00 -6.38 3.42
N ARG A 210 -26.20 -5.60 4.15
CA ARG A 210 -24.81 -5.28 3.79
C ARG A 210 -23.97 -6.55 3.64
N ARG A 211 -24.09 -7.49 4.57
CA ARG A 211 -23.37 -8.78 4.49
C ARG A 211 -23.80 -9.58 3.26
N GLU A 212 -25.10 -9.69 3.01
CA GLU A 212 -25.65 -10.39 1.85
C GLU A 212 -25.20 -9.76 0.53
N GLN A 213 -25.22 -8.43 0.42
CA GLN A 213 -24.74 -7.72 -0.75
C GLN A 213 -23.23 -7.89 -0.97
N SER A 214 -22.43 -7.83 0.09
CA SER A 214 -21.00 -8.11 0.03
C SER A 214 -20.71 -9.50 -0.55
N LEU A 215 -21.44 -10.52 -0.11
CA LEU A 215 -21.33 -11.89 -0.63
C LEU A 215 -21.70 -11.95 -2.14
N LEU A 216 -22.79 -11.31 -2.56
CA LEU A 216 -23.22 -11.30 -3.96
C LEU A 216 -22.23 -10.54 -4.87
N VAL A 217 -21.76 -9.38 -4.43
CA VAL A 217 -20.74 -8.59 -5.15
C VAL A 217 -19.45 -9.38 -5.29
N THR A 218 -19.02 -10.04 -4.21
CA THR A 218 -17.82 -10.89 -4.21
C THR A 218 -17.99 -12.08 -5.15
N LYS A 219 -19.12 -12.80 -5.08
CA LYS A 219 -19.46 -13.91 -5.99
C LYS A 219 -19.38 -13.50 -7.45
N LYS A 220 -19.91 -12.33 -7.77
CA LYS A 220 -19.97 -11.81 -9.14
C LYS A 220 -18.62 -11.38 -9.70
N TYR A 221 -17.81 -10.66 -8.91
CA TYR A 221 -16.63 -9.98 -9.42
C TYR A 221 -15.31 -10.59 -8.99
N ARG A 222 -15.28 -11.25 -7.82
CA ARG A 222 -14.08 -11.86 -7.25
C ARG A 222 -14.40 -13.19 -6.55
N PRO A 223 -14.93 -14.19 -7.29
CA PRO A 223 -15.28 -15.49 -6.70
C PRO A 223 -14.09 -16.18 -6.02
N ASP A 224 -12.87 -15.91 -6.48
CA ASP A 224 -11.63 -16.41 -5.87
C ASP A 224 -11.46 -16.02 -4.40
N LEU A 225 -12.11 -14.95 -3.96
CA LEU A 225 -12.06 -14.51 -2.55
C LEU A 225 -12.97 -15.35 -1.66
N LEU A 226 -14.08 -15.88 -2.18
CA LEU A 226 -14.99 -16.71 -1.40
C LEU A 226 -14.33 -18.01 -0.93
N ASP A 227 -13.41 -18.56 -1.73
CA ASP A 227 -12.66 -19.77 -1.39
C ASP A 227 -11.72 -19.58 -0.19
N LYS A 228 -11.36 -18.32 0.09
CA LYS A 228 -10.41 -17.93 1.14
C LYS A 228 -11.06 -17.23 2.32
N ALA A 229 -12.32 -16.78 2.16
CA ALA A 229 -13.03 -16.01 3.18
C ALA A 229 -13.59 -16.92 4.27
N GLU A 230 -13.62 -16.40 5.50
CA GLU A 230 -14.33 -17.04 6.60
C GLU A 230 -15.84 -16.81 6.42
N LEU A 231 -16.53 -17.87 5.94
CA LEU A 231 -17.98 -17.87 5.72
C LEU A 231 -18.70 -18.64 6.81
N SER A 232 -19.70 -18.00 7.44
CA SER A 232 -20.62 -18.66 8.36
C SER A 232 -21.55 -19.62 7.61
N ASP A 233 -22.20 -20.54 8.33
CA ASP A 233 -23.19 -21.44 7.74
C ASP A 233 -24.37 -20.67 7.12
N LYS A 234 -24.74 -19.52 7.71
CA LYS A 234 -25.73 -18.60 7.15
C LYS A 234 -25.28 -18.01 5.81
N ASP A 235 -24.01 -17.61 5.69
CA ASP A 235 -23.44 -17.08 4.43
C ASP A 235 -23.44 -18.16 3.34
N LYS A 236 -23.02 -19.36 3.67
CA LYS A 236 -22.99 -20.51 2.73
C LYS A 236 -24.38 -20.86 2.23
N LYS A 237 -25.38 -20.90 3.14
CA LYS A 237 -26.76 -21.12 2.77
C LYS A 237 -27.29 -20.01 1.85
N PHE A 238 -27.04 -18.73 2.21
CA PHE A 238 -27.45 -17.60 1.39
C PHE A 238 -26.86 -17.65 -0.02
N LEU A 239 -25.57 -18.00 -0.15
CA LEU A 239 -24.91 -18.14 -1.46
C LEU A 239 -25.49 -19.30 -2.30
N ALA A 240 -25.88 -20.40 -1.67
CA ALA A 240 -26.55 -21.54 -2.34
C ALA A 240 -27.96 -21.19 -2.81
N ASP A 241 -28.74 -20.44 -2.00
CA ASP A 241 -30.09 -20.02 -2.34
C ASP A 241 -30.12 -18.93 -3.45
N ASN A 242 -28.96 -18.34 -3.80
CA ASN A 242 -28.78 -17.28 -4.81
C ASN A 242 -27.78 -17.69 -5.91
N GLU A 243 -27.83 -18.94 -6.37
CA GLU A 243 -27.04 -19.44 -7.51
C GLU A 243 -27.46 -18.87 -8.87
#